data_c32d97c0e8cb9947f30b6f1683f8238d
#
_entry.id   c32d97c0e8cb9947f30b6f1683f8238d
#
_cell.length_a   1.000
_cell.length_b   1.000
_cell.length_c   1.000
_cell.angle_alpha   90.00
_cell.angle_beta   90.00
_cell.angle_gamma   90.00
#
_symmetry.space_group_name_H-M   'P 1'
#
loop_
_entity.id
_entity.type
_entity.pdbx_description
1 polymer ?
#
loop_
_entity_poly.entity_id
_entity_poly.type
_entity_poly.pdbx_seq_one_letter_code
_entity_poly.pdbx_strand_id
1 'polypeptide(L)'
;LWAIGLFALGSVACAIAPTMITLALARALQAVGGGGLISLAMTIVGDIVPPLERPKYQVYTSVMWTTSSLLGPALGGYLADKWHWSLIFWINLPLCLIAWFMTDSKLKRLPRYERPHKLDFGGAGLLVLASVLVQLMLSWGGTRYPWSSTPVLGVMGAAILAIALLTWRLRAAAEPLIPLRLLSNQVVLTGGTAVGVCMGVFVGLSIYVPIYFETIMGLSATQSGLALLPLMTGSTIGAVVCGKLMVRMPRYKLAPMIGLVVGGLCLLPLFFRPEGLSLLVVELLFTVVSIGVGGVFPVTTISIQNAVPRHDLGTATALITFMRNLGAATGVAVFGTLIIGGGLGETAGAAAYGPDYVAQFRWIFMAGALGFFLSASVLAAMEERPLRARGSGQI
;
A
#
# COMPACT_ATOMS: atom_id res chain seq x y z
N LEU A 1 -1.38 22.71 -0.24
CA LEU A 1 -0.17 23.40 0.25
C LEU A 1 0.22 22.94 1.66
N TRP A 2 -0.70 22.90 2.64
CA TRP A 2 -0.40 22.45 4.01
C TRP A 2 0.28 21.08 4.07
N ALA A 3 -0.15 20.10 3.26
CA ALA A 3 0.47 18.77 3.21
C ALA A 3 1.94 18.83 2.76
N ILE A 4 2.26 19.68 1.75
CA ILE A 4 3.66 19.91 1.31
C ILE A 4 4.47 20.53 2.42
N GLY A 5 3.91 21.53 3.11
CA GLY A 5 4.57 22.22 4.25
C GLY A 5 4.85 21.25 5.40
N LEU A 6 3.87 20.44 5.82
CA LEU A 6 4.04 19.43 6.87
C LEU A 6 5.09 18.37 6.49
N PHE A 7 5.10 17.94 5.22
CA PHE A 7 6.09 16.97 4.73
C PHE A 7 7.51 17.59 4.74
N ALA A 8 7.65 18.84 4.31
CA ALA A 8 8.92 19.57 4.35
C ALA A 8 9.42 19.77 5.78
N LEU A 9 8.55 20.24 6.70
CA LEU A 9 8.89 20.39 8.12
C LEU A 9 9.29 19.05 8.76
N GLY A 10 8.53 17.98 8.48
CA GLY A 10 8.86 16.63 8.91
C GLY A 10 10.20 16.15 8.36
N SER A 11 10.53 16.48 7.10
CA SER A 11 11.82 16.15 6.49
C SER A 11 12.98 16.88 7.18
N VAL A 12 12.84 18.18 7.50
CA VAL A 12 13.84 18.92 8.29
C VAL A 12 14.02 18.28 9.67
N ALA A 13 12.90 18.01 10.37
CA ALA A 13 12.95 17.37 11.68
C ALA A 13 13.65 16.01 11.65
N CYS A 14 13.42 15.21 10.60
CA CYS A 14 14.14 13.94 10.39
C CYS A 14 15.64 14.15 10.17
N ALA A 15 16.00 15.15 9.34
CA ALA A 15 17.41 15.41 8.98
C ALA A 15 18.27 15.84 10.17
N ILE A 16 17.66 16.49 11.17
CA ILE A 16 18.36 16.99 12.37
C ILE A 16 18.11 16.13 13.61
N ALA A 17 17.43 15.00 13.50
CA ALA A 17 17.08 14.14 14.63
C ALA A 17 18.33 13.53 15.29
N PRO A 18 18.59 13.79 16.60
CA PRO A 18 19.78 13.31 17.27
C PRO A 18 19.64 11.87 17.79
N THR A 19 18.44 11.33 17.91
CA THR A 19 18.16 9.99 18.44
C THR A 19 17.12 9.25 17.59
N MET A 20 17.10 7.93 17.72
CA MET A 20 16.10 7.10 17.03
C MET A 20 14.65 7.45 17.43
N ILE A 21 14.42 7.84 18.68
CA ILE A 21 13.10 8.25 19.16
C ILE A 21 12.66 9.55 18.50
N THR A 22 13.54 10.55 18.48
CA THR A 22 13.25 11.84 17.82
C THR A 22 13.07 11.64 16.32
N LEU A 23 13.85 10.76 15.69
CA LEU A 23 13.68 10.40 14.29
C LEU A 23 12.31 9.75 14.05
N ALA A 24 11.87 8.81 14.91
CA ALA A 24 10.57 8.17 14.78
C ALA A 24 9.41 9.19 14.89
N LEU A 25 9.48 10.14 15.83
CA LEU A 25 8.49 11.20 15.98
C LEU A 25 8.49 12.15 14.76
N ALA A 26 9.68 12.52 14.27
CA ALA A 26 9.81 13.34 13.06
C ALA A 26 9.28 12.63 11.82
N ARG A 27 9.48 11.30 11.71
CA ARG A 27 8.89 10.46 10.65
C ARG A 27 7.38 10.39 10.74
N ALA A 28 6.81 10.37 11.94
CA ALA A 28 5.35 10.44 12.11
C ALA A 28 4.80 11.77 11.58
N LEU A 29 5.44 12.89 11.87
CA LEU A 29 5.06 14.21 11.33
C LEU A 29 5.19 14.24 9.79
N GLN A 30 6.30 13.73 9.25
CA GLN A 30 6.54 13.63 7.81
C GLN A 30 5.47 12.77 7.13
N ALA A 31 5.07 11.66 7.76
CA ALA A 31 4.07 10.74 7.24
C ALA A 31 2.67 11.37 7.14
N VAL A 32 2.30 12.26 8.07
CA VAL A 32 1.05 13.04 7.99
C VAL A 32 1.03 13.89 6.71
N GLY A 33 2.13 14.59 6.42
CA GLY A 33 2.27 15.35 5.17
C GLY A 33 2.26 14.45 3.94
N GLY A 34 3.07 13.39 3.92
CA GLY A 34 3.20 12.46 2.81
C GLY A 34 1.91 11.72 2.45
N GLY A 35 1.17 11.24 3.45
CA GLY A 35 -0.14 10.60 3.26
C GLY A 35 -1.17 11.57 2.67
N GLY A 36 -1.15 12.82 3.12
CA GLY A 36 -1.97 13.89 2.55
C GLY A 36 -1.64 14.18 1.09
N LEU A 37 -0.36 14.19 0.71
CA LEU A 37 0.07 14.47 -0.67
C LEU A 37 -0.47 13.45 -1.66
N ILE A 38 -0.33 12.15 -1.37
CA ILE A 38 -0.81 11.08 -2.25
C ILE A 38 -2.33 11.13 -2.40
N SER A 39 -3.05 11.22 -1.28
CA SER A 39 -4.51 11.25 -1.28
C SER A 39 -5.08 12.48 -1.99
N LEU A 40 -4.50 13.66 -1.75
CA LEU A 40 -4.92 14.91 -2.39
C LEU A 40 -4.64 14.92 -3.88
N ALA A 41 -3.48 14.42 -4.32
CA ALA A 41 -3.17 14.32 -5.75
C ALA A 41 -4.21 13.46 -6.49
N MET A 42 -4.57 12.30 -5.92
CA MET A 42 -5.59 11.42 -6.46
C MET A 42 -6.99 12.04 -6.43
N THR A 43 -7.32 12.79 -5.37
CA THR A 43 -8.60 13.49 -5.24
C THR A 43 -8.72 14.59 -6.30
N ILE A 44 -7.66 15.39 -6.52
CA ILE A 44 -7.64 16.44 -7.54
C ILE A 44 -7.86 15.84 -8.93
N VAL A 45 -7.19 14.72 -9.25
CA VAL A 45 -7.45 14.00 -10.51
C VAL A 45 -8.90 13.53 -10.58
N GLY A 46 -9.45 13.01 -9.47
CA GLY A 46 -10.85 12.59 -9.39
C GLY A 46 -11.87 13.72 -9.58
N ASP A 47 -11.54 14.93 -9.14
CA ASP A 47 -12.40 16.11 -9.27
C ASP A 47 -12.39 16.72 -10.68
N ILE A 48 -11.19 16.83 -11.27
CA ILE A 48 -10.99 17.58 -12.52
C ILE A 48 -11.21 16.70 -13.75
N VAL A 49 -10.83 15.40 -13.63
CA VAL A 49 -10.77 14.48 -14.77
C VAL A 49 -11.99 13.56 -14.79
N PRO A 50 -12.71 13.45 -15.93
CA PRO A 50 -13.80 12.49 -16.09
C PRO A 50 -13.32 11.04 -15.87
N PRO A 51 -14.17 10.15 -15.32
CA PRO A 51 -13.79 8.76 -15.03
C PRO A 51 -13.14 8.01 -16.19
N LEU A 52 -13.57 8.21 -17.42
CA LEU A 52 -13.02 7.58 -18.62
C LEU A 52 -11.57 8.01 -18.95
N GLU A 53 -11.14 9.19 -18.52
CA GLU A 53 -9.80 9.71 -18.80
C GLU A 53 -8.82 9.45 -17.62
N ARG A 54 -9.33 9.13 -16.42
CA ARG A 54 -8.52 8.87 -15.20
C ARG A 54 -7.48 7.78 -15.35
N PRO A 55 -7.71 6.69 -16.13
CA PRO A 55 -6.70 5.65 -16.31
C PRO A 55 -5.35 6.17 -16.81
N LYS A 56 -5.33 7.22 -17.64
CA LYS A 56 -4.09 7.86 -18.13
C LYS A 56 -3.26 8.42 -16.96
N TYR A 57 -3.91 9.05 -15.98
CA TYR A 57 -3.25 9.64 -14.82
C TYR A 57 -2.78 8.58 -13.81
N GLN A 58 -3.51 7.45 -13.71
CA GLN A 58 -3.08 6.30 -12.92
C GLN A 58 -1.79 5.67 -13.45
N VAL A 59 -1.59 5.68 -14.78
CA VAL A 59 -0.32 5.24 -15.38
C VAL A 59 0.85 6.10 -14.89
N TYR A 60 0.70 7.43 -14.88
CA TYR A 60 1.76 8.32 -14.37
C TYR A 60 2.08 8.03 -12.91
N THR A 61 1.06 7.79 -12.07
CA THR A 61 1.25 7.42 -10.68
C THR A 61 1.98 6.09 -10.53
N SER A 62 1.63 5.09 -11.34
CA SER A 62 2.30 3.79 -11.33
C SER A 62 3.77 3.89 -11.76
N VAL A 63 4.07 4.68 -12.79
CA VAL A 63 5.44 4.94 -13.24
C VAL A 63 6.25 5.64 -12.14
N MET A 64 5.68 6.68 -11.51
CA MET A 64 6.33 7.37 -10.39
C MET A 64 6.61 6.42 -9.22
N TRP A 65 5.65 5.56 -8.88
CA TRP A 65 5.80 4.56 -7.81
C TRP A 65 6.94 3.59 -8.11
N THR A 66 6.95 3.00 -9.32
CA THR A 66 8.00 2.06 -9.74
C THR A 66 9.38 2.72 -9.77
N THR A 67 9.47 3.92 -10.35
CA THR A 67 10.73 4.68 -10.42
C THR A 67 11.25 5.01 -9.03
N SER A 68 10.37 5.45 -8.12
CA SER A 68 10.75 5.77 -6.74
C SER A 68 11.17 4.53 -5.94
N SER A 69 10.49 3.39 -6.15
CA SER A 69 10.83 2.13 -5.49
C SER A 69 12.18 1.58 -5.96
N LEU A 70 12.55 1.85 -7.22
CA LEU A 70 13.83 1.43 -7.80
C LEU A 70 14.97 2.38 -7.41
N LEU A 71 14.76 3.68 -7.58
CA LEU A 71 15.79 4.69 -7.32
C LEU A 71 15.98 4.97 -5.82
N GLY A 72 14.93 4.80 -5.01
CA GLY A 72 14.97 5.09 -3.59
C GLY A 72 16.09 4.38 -2.83
N PRO A 73 16.16 3.05 -2.84
CA PRO A 73 17.22 2.31 -2.19
C PRO A 73 18.61 2.62 -2.76
N ALA A 74 18.73 2.74 -4.08
CA ALA A 74 20.01 3.03 -4.74
C ALA A 74 20.55 4.42 -4.36
N LEU A 75 19.71 5.46 -4.46
CA LEU A 75 20.08 6.82 -4.06
C LEU A 75 20.28 6.94 -2.56
N GLY A 76 19.39 6.31 -1.77
CA GLY A 76 19.47 6.32 -0.31
C GLY A 76 20.75 5.65 0.19
N GLY A 77 21.09 4.47 -0.34
CA GLY A 77 22.34 3.78 -0.02
C GLY A 77 23.57 4.60 -0.42
N TYR A 78 23.61 5.10 -1.65
CA TYR A 78 24.71 5.94 -2.11
C TYR A 78 24.93 7.19 -1.24
N LEU A 79 23.85 7.90 -0.88
CA LEU A 79 23.94 9.09 -0.04
C LEU A 79 24.39 8.75 1.39
N ALA A 80 23.90 7.64 1.94
CA ALA A 80 24.27 7.18 3.27
C ALA A 80 25.74 6.74 3.36
N ASP A 81 26.23 6.01 2.33
CA ASP A 81 27.57 5.45 2.32
C ASP A 81 28.67 6.50 1.99
N LYS A 82 28.38 7.42 1.05
CA LYS A 82 29.39 8.36 0.54
C LYS A 82 29.38 9.70 1.26
N TRP A 83 28.24 10.06 1.89
CA TRP A 83 28.07 11.38 2.51
C TRP A 83 27.53 11.22 3.95
N HIS A 84 26.25 11.53 4.14
CA HIS A 84 25.63 11.44 5.44
C HIS A 84 24.17 11.01 5.28
N TRP A 85 23.69 10.10 6.13
CA TRP A 85 22.32 9.57 6.04
C TRP A 85 21.22 10.65 6.05
N SER A 86 21.44 11.78 6.71
CA SER A 86 20.47 12.88 6.78
C SER A 86 20.18 13.53 5.42
N LEU A 87 21.11 13.40 4.43
CA LEU A 87 20.89 13.91 3.08
C LEU A 87 19.68 13.29 2.40
N ILE A 88 19.29 12.06 2.76
CA ILE A 88 18.07 11.40 2.30
C ILE A 88 16.82 12.26 2.61
N PHE A 89 16.87 13.02 3.69
CA PHE A 89 15.78 13.92 4.09
C PHE A 89 15.92 15.32 3.50
N TRP A 90 17.15 15.85 3.43
CA TRP A 90 17.43 17.16 2.85
C TRP A 90 17.05 17.27 1.37
N ILE A 91 17.19 16.19 0.59
CA ILE A 91 16.80 16.16 -0.83
C ILE A 91 15.32 16.43 -1.05
N ASN A 92 14.47 16.20 -0.05
CA ASN A 92 13.04 16.48 -0.13
C ASN A 92 12.74 17.98 -0.15
N LEU A 93 13.58 18.83 0.44
CA LEU A 93 13.30 20.26 0.54
C LEU A 93 13.24 20.99 -0.81
N PRO A 94 14.24 20.88 -1.69
CA PRO A 94 14.16 21.48 -3.03
C PRO A 94 12.96 20.92 -3.82
N LEU A 95 12.65 19.62 -3.70
CA LEU A 95 11.48 19.03 -4.34
C LEU A 95 10.16 19.60 -3.79
N CYS A 96 10.06 19.79 -2.47
CA CYS A 96 8.91 20.42 -1.84
C CYS A 96 8.74 21.88 -2.26
N LEU A 97 9.82 22.65 -2.37
CA LEU A 97 9.77 24.02 -2.86
C LEU A 97 9.24 24.09 -4.30
N ILE A 98 9.77 23.27 -5.20
CA ILE A 98 9.30 23.19 -6.59
C ILE A 98 7.80 22.81 -6.60
N ALA A 99 7.42 21.76 -5.87
CA ALA A 99 6.03 21.31 -5.78
C ALA A 99 5.11 22.40 -5.19
N TRP A 100 5.57 23.15 -4.19
CA TRP A 100 4.83 24.25 -3.58
C TRP A 100 4.51 25.34 -4.61
N PHE A 101 5.52 25.87 -5.29
CA PHE A 101 5.33 26.94 -6.27
C PHE A 101 4.47 26.49 -7.46
N MET A 102 4.71 25.28 -7.97
CA MET A 102 3.90 24.71 -9.07
C MET A 102 2.44 24.54 -8.65
N THR A 103 2.20 24.02 -7.45
CA THR A 103 0.86 23.78 -6.92
C THR A 103 0.13 25.08 -6.63
N ASP A 104 0.77 26.04 -5.95
CA ASP A 104 0.17 27.33 -5.62
C ASP A 104 -0.28 28.11 -6.88
N SER A 105 0.59 28.15 -7.88
CA SER A 105 0.30 28.87 -9.14
C SER A 105 -0.83 28.24 -9.96
N LYS A 106 -1.02 26.93 -9.89
CA LYS A 106 -2.05 26.22 -10.68
C LYS A 106 -3.36 26.03 -9.91
N LEU A 107 -3.33 25.74 -8.61
CA LEU A 107 -4.53 25.55 -7.80
C LEU A 107 -5.35 26.83 -7.66
N LYS A 108 -4.73 28.01 -7.60
CA LYS A 108 -5.44 29.31 -7.55
C LYS A 108 -6.39 29.54 -8.73
N ARG A 109 -6.20 28.83 -9.84
CA ARG A 109 -7.03 28.94 -11.06
C ARG A 109 -8.24 28.00 -11.05
N LEU A 110 -8.32 27.09 -10.06
CA LEU A 110 -9.44 26.15 -9.95
C LEU A 110 -10.59 26.76 -9.14
N PRO A 111 -11.86 26.48 -9.51
CA PRO A 111 -13.01 26.91 -8.74
C PRO A 111 -12.95 26.30 -7.34
N ARG A 112 -13.10 27.12 -6.31
CA ARG A 112 -13.17 26.70 -4.92
C ARG A 112 -14.61 26.46 -4.53
N TYR A 113 -14.92 25.25 -4.14
CA TYR A 113 -16.17 24.91 -3.49
C TYR A 113 -15.96 24.91 -1.98
N GLU A 114 -16.09 26.07 -1.35
CA GLU A 114 -15.97 26.17 0.11
C GLU A 114 -17.23 25.64 0.77
N ARG A 115 -17.14 24.51 1.43
CA ARG A 115 -18.13 24.05 2.39
C ARG A 115 -17.50 24.10 3.77
N PRO A 116 -18.12 24.78 4.75
CA PRO A 116 -17.65 24.74 6.12
C PRO A 116 -17.76 23.30 6.65
N HIS A 117 -16.63 22.64 6.83
CA HIS A 117 -16.53 21.30 7.40
C HIS A 117 -15.86 21.37 8.76
N LYS A 118 -16.45 20.75 9.77
CA LYS A 118 -15.82 20.55 11.07
C LYS A 118 -14.99 19.26 11.00
N LEU A 119 -13.67 19.41 11.19
CA LEU A 119 -12.75 18.28 11.24
C LEU A 119 -12.99 17.46 12.51
N ASP A 120 -13.24 16.17 12.36
CA ASP A 120 -13.37 15.23 13.48
C ASP A 120 -11.98 14.78 13.97
N PHE A 121 -11.30 15.64 14.74
CA PHE A 121 -9.99 15.32 15.32
C PHE A 121 -10.05 14.12 16.27
N GLY A 122 -11.18 13.92 16.98
CA GLY A 122 -11.38 12.76 17.86
C GLY A 122 -11.45 11.45 17.07
N GLY A 123 -12.20 11.44 15.98
CA GLY A 123 -12.25 10.28 15.06
C GLY A 123 -10.91 10.02 14.39
N ALA A 124 -10.19 11.08 13.98
CA ALA A 124 -8.85 10.93 13.39
C ALA A 124 -7.85 10.34 14.40
N GLY A 125 -7.83 10.84 15.64
CA GLY A 125 -6.96 10.31 16.70
C GLY A 125 -7.25 8.85 17.02
N LEU A 126 -8.53 8.47 17.13
CA LEU A 126 -8.95 7.08 17.37
C LEU A 126 -8.60 6.16 16.19
N LEU A 127 -8.71 6.64 14.94
CA LEU A 127 -8.33 5.87 13.76
C LEU A 127 -6.82 5.59 13.75
N VAL A 128 -6.00 6.60 14.04
CA VAL A 128 -4.54 6.46 14.16
C VAL A 128 -4.20 5.49 15.28
N LEU A 129 -4.78 5.67 16.47
CA LEU A 129 -4.52 4.81 17.62
C LEU A 129 -4.90 3.35 17.33
N ALA A 130 -6.09 3.09 16.79
CA ALA A 130 -6.53 1.76 16.42
C ALA A 130 -5.59 1.12 15.38
N SER A 131 -5.18 1.88 14.35
CA SER A 131 -4.26 1.40 13.32
C SER A 131 -2.88 1.04 13.88
N VAL A 132 -2.32 1.91 14.74
CA VAL A 132 -1.02 1.67 15.40
C VAL A 132 -1.08 0.44 16.29
N LEU A 133 -2.13 0.29 17.10
CA LEU A 133 -2.28 -0.86 17.98
C LEU A 133 -2.45 -2.17 17.22
N VAL A 134 -3.22 -2.19 16.13
CA VAL A 134 -3.35 -3.37 15.27
C VAL A 134 -2.01 -3.73 14.63
N GLN A 135 -1.27 -2.76 14.09
CA GLN A 135 0.03 -3.02 13.49
C GLN A 135 1.07 -3.46 14.52
N LEU A 136 1.05 -2.87 15.73
CA LEU A 136 1.94 -3.27 16.83
C LEU A 136 1.63 -4.71 17.28
N MET A 137 0.37 -5.07 17.42
CA MET A 137 -0.07 -6.43 17.74
C MET A 137 0.45 -7.44 16.69
N LEU A 138 0.26 -7.14 15.41
CA LEU A 138 0.71 -7.99 14.31
C LEU A 138 2.26 -8.07 14.23
N SER A 139 2.96 -6.97 14.51
CA SER A 139 4.43 -6.91 14.50
C SER A 139 5.07 -7.64 15.69
N TRP A 140 4.43 -7.64 16.85
CA TRP A 140 4.96 -8.31 18.04
C TRP A 140 4.52 -9.77 18.15
N GLY A 141 3.29 -10.07 17.71
CA GLY A 141 2.70 -11.41 17.81
C GLY A 141 3.44 -12.42 16.93
N GLY A 142 3.92 -13.51 17.56
CA GLY A 142 4.64 -14.57 16.86
C GLY A 142 6.08 -14.23 16.47
N THR A 143 6.52 -12.97 16.62
CA THR A 143 7.89 -12.54 16.29
C THR A 143 8.70 -12.22 17.54
N ARG A 144 8.26 -11.22 18.32
CA ARG A 144 8.94 -10.78 19.54
C ARG A 144 8.40 -11.48 20.79
N TYR A 145 7.12 -11.77 20.79
CA TYR A 145 6.39 -12.41 21.89
C TYR A 145 5.43 -13.47 21.37
N PRO A 146 5.23 -14.59 22.09
CA PRO A 146 4.16 -15.54 21.76
C PRO A 146 2.80 -14.86 21.70
N TRP A 147 1.91 -15.33 20.84
CA TRP A 147 0.55 -14.77 20.69
C TRP A 147 -0.26 -14.78 22.00
N SER A 148 0.01 -15.75 22.88
CA SER A 148 -0.64 -15.88 24.21
C SER A 148 0.02 -15.06 25.31
N SER A 149 1.05 -14.27 25.02
CA SER A 149 1.79 -13.49 26.01
C SER A 149 0.99 -12.26 26.48
N THR A 150 1.20 -11.87 27.74
CA THR A 150 0.55 -10.68 28.34
C THR A 150 0.73 -9.40 27.52
N PRO A 151 1.92 -9.07 26.97
CA PRO A 151 2.09 -7.88 26.15
C PRO A 151 1.23 -7.91 24.89
N VAL A 152 1.15 -9.03 24.16
CA VAL A 152 0.37 -9.15 22.92
C VAL A 152 -1.13 -9.11 23.24
N LEU A 153 -1.57 -9.83 24.26
CA LEU A 153 -2.98 -9.80 24.69
C LEU A 153 -3.39 -8.41 25.19
N GLY A 154 -2.51 -7.69 25.88
CA GLY A 154 -2.74 -6.31 26.30
C GLY A 154 -2.91 -5.35 25.13
N VAL A 155 -2.01 -5.42 24.12
CA VAL A 155 -2.11 -4.61 22.89
C VAL A 155 -3.35 -5.00 22.08
N MET A 156 -3.69 -6.29 22.01
CA MET A 156 -4.91 -6.77 21.36
C MET A 156 -6.18 -6.22 22.03
N GLY A 157 -6.26 -6.27 23.35
CA GLY A 157 -7.36 -5.68 24.11
C GLY A 157 -7.49 -4.17 23.89
N ALA A 158 -6.35 -3.46 23.89
CA ALA A 158 -6.30 -2.03 23.60
C ALA A 158 -6.73 -1.72 22.14
N ALA A 159 -6.35 -2.54 21.17
CA ALA A 159 -6.75 -2.41 19.78
C ALA A 159 -8.28 -2.60 19.63
N ILE A 160 -8.84 -3.64 20.24
CA ILE A 160 -10.29 -3.90 20.25
C ILE A 160 -11.04 -2.72 20.87
N LEU A 161 -10.57 -2.20 21.99
CA LEU A 161 -11.16 -1.04 22.65
C LEU A 161 -11.10 0.22 21.75
N ALA A 162 -9.95 0.48 21.14
CA ALA A 162 -9.79 1.61 20.23
C ALA A 162 -10.71 1.52 19.00
N ILE A 163 -10.88 0.32 18.42
CA ILE A 163 -11.82 0.06 17.32
C ILE A 163 -13.28 0.25 17.78
N ALA A 164 -13.64 -0.22 18.98
CA ALA A 164 -14.97 -0.03 19.53
C ALA A 164 -15.27 1.46 19.76
N LEU A 165 -14.34 2.22 20.35
CA LEU A 165 -14.45 3.66 20.54
C LEU A 165 -14.52 4.42 19.21
N LEU A 166 -13.72 4.03 18.22
CA LEU A 166 -13.80 4.59 16.86
C LEU A 166 -15.18 4.35 16.25
N THR A 167 -15.68 3.11 16.32
CA THR A 167 -16.99 2.76 15.79
C THR A 167 -18.12 3.54 16.48
N TRP A 168 -18.04 3.68 17.81
CA TRP A 168 -18.96 4.53 18.56
C TRP A 168 -18.87 5.99 18.11
N ARG A 169 -17.65 6.54 17.99
CA ARG A 169 -17.43 7.92 17.55
C ARG A 169 -18.00 8.18 16.15
N LEU A 170 -17.76 7.28 15.20
CA LEU A 170 -18.26 7.39 13.82
C LEU A 170 -19.81 7.38 13.76
N ARG A 171 -20.47 6.75 14.75
CA ARG A 171 -21.94 6.75 14.85
C ARG A 171 -22.49 7.99 15.56
N ALA A 172 -21.74 8.53 16.52
CA ALA A 172 -22.20 9.62 17.39
C ALA A 172 -21.85 11.02 16.83
N ALA A 173 -20.81 11.14 15.99
CA ALA A 173 -20.37 12.42 15.48
C ALA A 173 -21.36 12.97 14.43
N ALA A 174 -21.67 14.27 14.50
CA ALA A 174 -22.50 14.95 13.50
C ALA A 174 -21.86 14.96 12.11
N GLU A 175 -20.53 15.13 12.05
CA GLU A 175 -19.69 15.06 10.83
C GLU A 175 -18.57 14.06 11.09
N PRO A 176 -18.79 12.74 10.93
CA PRO A 176 -17.76 11.75 11.19
C PRO A 176 -16.65 11.80 10.13
N LEU A 177 -15.39 11.52 10.55
CA LEU A 177 -14.24 11.45 9.66
C LEU A 177 -14.48 10.53 8.45
N ILE A 178 -15.11 9.38 8.67
CA ILE A 178 -15.52 8.44 7.63
C ILE A 178 -17.04 8.30 7.72
N PRO A 179 -17.81 8.88 6.77
CA PRO A 179 -19.25 8.69 6.74
C PRO A 179 -19.60 7.21 6.62
N LEU A 180 -20.46 6.70 7.50
CA LEU A 180 -20.87 5.28 7.50
C LEU A 180 -21.48 4.83 6.17
N ARG A 181 -22.10 5.75 5.43
CA ARG A 181 -22.60 5.49 4.07
C ARG A 181 -21.50 5.06 3.09
N LEU A 182 -20.24 5.49 3.29
CA LEU A 182 -19.11 5.03 2.47
C LEU A 182 -18.73 3.60 2.81
N LEU A 183 -18.75 3.24 4.11
CA LEU A 183 -18.47 1.88 4.55
C LEU A 183 -19.60 0.90 4.19
N SER A 184 -20.85 1.38 4.05
CA SER A 184 -21.96 0.56 3.57
C SER A 184 -22.04 0.45 2.04
N ASN A 185 -21.27 1.26 1.31
CA ASN A 185 -21.22 1.17 -0.15
C ASN A 185 -20.44 -0.08 -0.57
N GLN A 186 -21.12 -1.00 -1.26
CA GLN A 186 -20.55 -2.28 -1.68
C GLN A 186 -19.25 -2.11 -2.51
N VAL A 187 -19.21 -1.13 -3.43
CA VAL A 187 -18.04 -0.90 -4.28
C VAL A 187 -16.85 -0.41 -3.46
N VAL A 188 -17.10 0.45 -2.45
CA VAL A 188 -16.05 0.97 -1.55
C VAL A 188 -15.49 -0.15 -0.68
N LEU A 189 -16.38 -0.94 -0.07
CA LEU A 189 -15.98 -2.02 0.83
C LEU A 189 -15.24 -3.13 0.08
N THR A 190 -15.83 -3.65 -1.00
CA THR A 190 -15.23 -4.76 -1.75
C THR A 190 -13.98 -4.32 -2.49
N GLY A 191 -14.00 -3.18 -3.18
CA GLY A 191 -12.81 -2.66 -3.88
C GLY A 191 -11.67 -2.31 -2.93
N GLY A 192 -12.00 -1.68 -1.78
CA GLY A 192 -11.02 -1.35 -0.73
C GLY A 192 -10.40 -2.59 -0.09
N THR A 193 -11.22 -3.60 0.24
CA THR A 193 -10.73 -4.87 0.79
C THR A 193 -9.88 -5.62 -0.23
N ALA A 194 -10.33 -5.72 -1.48
CA ALA A 194 -9.58 -6.39 -2.54
C ALA A 194 -8.20 -5.76 -2.75
N VAL A 195 -8.13 -4.41 -2.85
CA VAL A 195 -6.85 -3.73 -3.01
C VAL A 195 -5.98 -3.81 -1.77
N GLY A 196 -6.56 -3.83 -0.57
CA GLY A 196 -5.83 -4.01 0.69
C GLY A 196 -5.17 -5.38 0.77
N VAL A 197 -5.91 -6.45 0.52
CA VAL A 197 -5.37 -7.83 0.49
C VAL A 197 -4.30 -7.97 -0.61
N CYS A 198 -4.57 -7.46 -1.81
CA CYS A 198 -3.61 -7.47 -2.92
C CYS A 198 -2.29 -6.77 -2.55
N MET A 199 -2.37 -5.58 -1.92
CA MET A 199 -1.19 -4.86 -1.44
C MET A 199 -0.45 -5.60 -0.34
N GLY A 200 -1.18 -6.26 0.56
CA GLY A 200 -0.57 -7.09 1.61
C GLY A 200 0.33 -8.17 1.04
N VAL A 201 -0.17 -8.91 0.06
CA VAL A 201 0.61 -9.94 -0.63
C VAL A 201 1.77 -9.33 -1.41
N PHE A 202 1.52 -8.29 -2.20
CA PHE A 202 2.53 -7.68 -3.07
C PHE A 202 3.70 -7.08 -2.28
N VAL A 203 3.41 -6.29 -1.24
CA VAL A 203 4.45 -5.69 -0.39
C VAL A 203 5.14 -6.77 0.45
N GLY A 204 4.39 -7.75 0.96
CA GLY A 204 4.99 -8.91 1.63
C GLY A 204 5.99 -9.63 0.73
N LEU A 205 5.59 -9.99 -0.49
CA LEU A 205 6.52 -10.62 -1.46
C LEU A 205 7.72 -9.72 -1.75
N SER A 206 7.54 -8.41 -1.92
CA SER A 206 8.65 -7.49 -2.22
C SER A 206 9.71 -7.42 -1.11
N ILE A 207 9.33 -7.72 0.14
CA ILE A 207 10.25 -7.75 1.29
C ILE A 207 10.89 -9.13 1.46
N TYR A 208 10.11 -10.21 1.29
CA TYR A 208 10.59 -11.56 1.59
C TYR A 208 11.20 -12.31 0.41
N VAL A 209 10.89 -11.94 -0.84
CA VAL A 209 11.49 -12.55 -2.04
C VAL A 209 13.02 -12.29 -2.14
N PRO A 210 13.57 -11.11 -1.80
CA PRO A 210 15.02 -10.95 -1.71
C PRO A 210 15.69 -11.96 -0.76
N ILE A 211 15.08 -12.20 0.40
CA ILE A 211 15.57 -13.17 1.38
C ILE A 211 15.53 -14.58 0.76
N TYR A 212 14.49 -14.93 0.04
CA TYR A 212 14.41 -16.19 -0.72
C TYR A 212 15.53 -16.32 -1.74
N PHE A 213 15.82 -15.26 -2.51
CA PHE A 213 16.91 -15.26 -3.47
C PHE A 213 18.29 -15.44 -2.82
N GLU A 214 18.52 -14.81 -1.68
CA GLU A 214 19.80 -14.93 -0.95
C GLU A 214 19.94 -16.27 -0.25
N THR A 215 18.91 -16.74 0.44
CA THR A 215 18.99 -17.91 1.32
C THR A 215 18.83 -19.24 0.57
N ILE A 216 17.94 -19.30 -0.42
CA ILE A 216 17.61 -20.56 -1.14
C ILE A 216 18.30 -20.62 -2.49
N MET A 217 18.34 -19.52 -3.23
CA MET A 217 18.99 -19.51 -4.54
C MET A 217 20.49 -19.15 -4.49
N GLY A 218 21.01 -18.74 -3.33
CA GLY A 218 22.43 -18.41 -3.13
C GLY A 218 22.91 -17.16 -3.86
N LEU A 219 21.99 -16.23 -4.19
CA LEU A 219 22.34 -14.99 -4.88
C LEU A 219 23.01 -13.99 -3.92
N SER A 220 23.89 -13.15 -4.44
CA SER A 220 24.39 -12.01 -3.66
C SER A 220 23.29 -10.96 -3.46
N ALA A 221 23.43 -10.08 -2.46
CA ALA A 221 22.48 -9.00 -2.20
C ALA A 221 22.24 -8.11 -3.44
N THR A 222 23.28 -7.85 -4.23
CA THR A 222 23.14 -7.08 -5.48
C THR A 222 22.34 -7.83 -6.54
N GLN A 223 22.61 -9.14 -6.72
CA GLN A 223 21.86 -9.98 -7.65
C GLN A 223 20.41 -10.14 -7.23
N SER A 224 20.15 -10.32 -5.93
CA SER A 224 18.82 -10.38 -5.34
C SER A 224 18.02 -9.10 -5.60
N GLY A 225 18.65 -7.93 -5.43
CA GLY A 225 18.03 -6.64 -5.76
C GLY A 225 17.68 -6.50 -7.24
N LEU A 226 18.56 -6.96 -8.16
CA LEU A 226 18.30 -6.96 -9.60
C LEU A 226 17.19 -7.94 -9.98
N ALA A 227 17.16 -9.12 -9.37
CA ALA A 227 16.12 -10.13 -9.59
C ALA A 227 14.72 -9.70 -9.12
N LEU A 228 14.62 -8.63 -8.31
CA LEU A 228 13.35 -8.00 -7.95
C LEU A 228 12.78 -7.05 -9.02
N LEU A 229 13.59 -6.60 -9.97
CA LEU A 229 13.15 -5.65 -10.99
C LEU A 229 11.93 -6.11 -11.77
N PRO A 230 11.82 -7.39 -12.20
CA PRO A 230 10.63 -7.91 -12.87
C PRO A 230 9.37 -7.78 -12.01
N LEU A 231 9.46 -8.06 -10.70
CA LEU A 231 8.34 -7.92 -9.77
C LEU A 231 7.88 -6.45 -9.65
N MET A 232 8.80 -5.50 -9.66
CA MET A 232 8.47 -4.07 -9.54
C MET A 232 7.93 -3.49 -10.86
N THR A 233 8.59 -3.77 -11.98
CA THR A 233 8.26 -3.19 -13.29
C THR A 233 6.99 -3.79 -13.89
N GLY A 234 6.74 -5.08 -13.67
CA GLY A 234 5.53 -5.77 -14.15
C GLY A 234 4.24 -5.13 -13.64
N SER A 235 4.24 -4.59 -12.40
CA SER A 235 3.06 -3.90 -11.85
C SER A 235 2.69 -2.64 -12.64
N THR A 236 3.67 -1.91 -13.16
CA THR A 236 3.43 -0.76 -14.04
C THR A 236 2.84 -1.21 -15.39
N ILE A 237 3.37 -2.28 -15.96
CA ILE A 237 2.82 -2.85 -17.21
C ILE A 237 1.36 -3.26 -17.00
N GLY A 238 1.06 -3.95 -15.90
CA GLY A 238 -0.29 -4.34 -15.52
C GLY A 238 -1.24 -3.15 -15.36
N ALA A 239 -0.80 -2.09 -14.70
CA ALA A 239 -1.58 -0.87 -14.53
C ALA A 239 -1.90 -0.19 -15.88
N VAL A 240 -0.92 -0.13 -16.80
CA VAL A 240 -1.11 0.42 -18.15
C VAL A 240 -2.10 -0.42 -18.96
N VAL A 241 -1.91 -1.73 -18.97
CA VAL A 241 -2.76 -2.67 -19.73
C VAL A 241 -4.19 -2.61 -19.22
N CYS A 242 -4.39 -2.80 -17.91
CA CYS A 242 -5.73 -2.78 -17.32
C CYS A 242 -6.37 -1.39 -17.40
N GLY A 243 -5.60 -0.30 -17.29
CA GLY A 243 -6.12 1.05 -17.51
C GLY A 243 -6.66 1.27 -18.92
N LYS A 244 -5.98 0.74 -19.94
CA LYS A 244 -6.46 0.78 -21.34
C LYS A 244 -7.68 -0.11 -21.55
N LEU A 245 -7.69 -1.32 -20.97
CA LEU A 245 -8.80 -2.25 -21.06
C LEU A 245 -10.06 -1.71 -20.37
N MET A 246 -9.89 -1.02 -19.22
CA MET A 246 -11.01 -0.43 -18.47
C MET A 246 -11.86 0.55 -19.30
N VAL A 247 -11.24 1.27 -20.24
CA VAL A 247 -11.95 2.22 -21.12
C VAL A 247 -12.66 1.49 -22.27
N ARG A 248 -12.15 0.32 -22.68
CA ARG A 248 -12.63 -0.41 -23.87
C ARG A 248 -13.63 -1.51 -23.54
N MET A 249 -13.58 -2.07 -22.33
CA MET A 249 -14.37 -3.23 -21.94
C MET A 249 -15.51 -2.85 -20.99
N PRO A 250 -16.76 -3.27 -21.26
CA PRO A 250 -17.88 -3.03 -20.33
C PRO A 250 -17.64 -3.71 -18.97
N ARG A 251 -17.01 -4.89 -18.97
CA ARG A 251 -16.64 -5.64 -17.74
C ARG A 251 -15.19 -5.43 -17.37
N TYR A 252 -14.86 -4.22 -16.92
CA TYR A 252 -13.48 -3.82 -16.64
C TYR A 252 -12.83 -4.53 -15.44
N LYS A 253 -13.62 -5.12 -14.52
CA LYS A 253 -13.10 -5.87 -13.38
C LYS A 253 -12.52 -7.24 -13.76
N LEU A 254 -12.89 -7.79 -14.92
CA LEU A 254 -12.42 -9.12 -15.36
C LEU A 254 -10.89 -9.16 -15.55
N ALA A 255 -10.31 -8.11 -16.12
CA ALA A 255 -8.88 -8.08 -16.39
C ALA A 255 -8.03 -8.23 -15.11
N PRO A 256 -8.20 -7.39 -14.05
CA PRO A 256 -7.44 -7.58 -12.81
C PRO A 256 -7.83 -8.87 -12.07
N MET A 257 -9.08 -9.35 -12.14
CA MET A 257 -9.46 -10.64 -11.57
C MET A 257 -8.66 -11.79 -12.17
N ILE A 258 -8.64 -11.89 -13.51
CA ILE A 258 -7.86 -12.90 -14.22
C ILE A 258 -6.38 -12.76 -13.85
N GLY A 259 -5.86 -11.52 -13.82
CA GLY A 259 -4.49 -11.26 -13.43
C GLY A 259 -4.15 -11.75 -12.03
N LEU A 260 -5.04 -11.56 -11.04
CA LEU A 260 -4.86 -12.06 -9.67
C LEU A 260 -4.94 -13.59 -9.60
N VAL A 261 -5.88 -14.21 -10.31
CA VAL A 261 -5.98 -15.68 -10.36
C VAL A 261 -4.73 -16.28 -10.99
N VAL A 262 -4.29 -15.76 -12.14
CA VAL A 262 -3.06 -16.21 -12.80
C VAL A 262 -1.85 -15.96 -11.90
N GLY A 263 -1.77 -14.80 -11.23
CA GLY A 263 -0.72 -14.49 -10.26
C GLY A 263 -0.68 -15.50 -9.11
N GLY A 264 -1.84 -15.87 -8.55
CA GLY A 264 -1.94 -16.92 -7.52
C GLY A 264 -1.47 -18.28 -8.02
N LEU A 265 -1.87 -18.66 -9.24
CA LEU A 265 -1.41 -19.91 -9.87
C LEU A 265 0.10 -19.89 -10.12
N CYS A 266 0.70 -18.76 -10.48
CA CYS A 266 2.14 -18.63 -10.67
C CYS A 266 2.96 -18.77 -9.37
N LEU A 267 2.35 -18.61 -8.20
CA LEU A 267 3.02 -18.86 -6.91
C LEU A 267 3.00 -20.33 -6.51
N LEU A 268 2.11 -21.16 -7.06
CA LEU A 268 2.01 -22.58 -6.72
C LEU A 268 3.26 -23.41 -7.09
N PRO A 269 3.93 -23.23 -8.24
CA PRO A 269 5.20 -23.90 -8.51
C PRO A 269 6.27 -23.64 -7.45
N LEU A 270 6.33 -22.39 -6.93
CA LEU A 270 7.24 -22.02 -5.85
C LEU A 270 6.87 -22.67 -4.51
N PHE A 271 5.59 -22.93 -4.26
CA PHE A 271 5.14 -23.71 -3.11
C PHE A 271 5.60 -25.17 -3.21
N PHE A 272 5.43 -25.82 -4.38
CA PHE A 272 5.76 -27.24 -4.53
C PHE A 272 7.26 -27.51 -4.63
N ARG A 273 8.01 -26.63 -5.32
CA ARG A 273 9.46 -26.81 -5.60
C ARG A 273 10.23 -25.48 -5.47
N PRO A 274 10.41 -24.94 -4.26
CA PRO A 274 11.11 -23.66 -4.10
C PRO A 274 12.61 -23.72 -4.44
N GLU A 275 13.22 -24.91 -4.36
CA GLU A 275 14.67 -25.10 -4.64
C GLU A 275 14.96 -25.55 -6.08
N GLY A 276 13.97 -26.04 -6.80
CA GLY A 276 14.19 -26.72 -8.08
C GLY A 276 13.98 -25.86 -9.32
N LEU A 277 13.69 -24.58 -9.17
CA LEU A 277 13.42 -23.67 -10.28
C LEU A 277 14.65 -22.83 -10.63
N SER A 278 14.90 -22.63 -11.93
CA SER A 278 15.92 -21.72 -12.37
C SER A 278 15.52 -20.25 -12.10
N LEU A 279 16.50 -19.37 -11.89
CA LEU A 279 16.26 -17.95 -11.67
C LEU A 279 15.35 -17.33 -12.73
N LEU A 280 15.60 -17.63 -14.01
CA LEU A 280 14.78 -17.14 -15.12
C LEU A 280 13.29 -17.52 -14.97
N VAL A 281 13.00 -18.76 -14.58
CA VAL A 281 11.62 -19.21 -14.37
C VAL A 281 10.98 -18.45 -13.21
N VAL A 282 11.70 -18.27 -12.12
CA VAL A 282 11.21 -17.53 -10.95
C VAL A 282 10.93 -16.07 -11.30
N GLU A 283 11.83 -15.40 -12.02
CA GLU A 283 11.64 -14.02 -12.51
C GLU A 283 10.43 -13.88 -13.45
N LEU A 284 10.23 -14.85 -14.36
CA LEU A 284 9.07 -14.86 -15.24
C LEU A 284 7.77 -15.04 -14.44
N LEU A 285 7.74 -15.94 -13.45
CA LEU A 285 6.59 -16.13 -12.58
C LEU A 285 6.25 -14.84 -11.83
N PHE A 286 7.25 -14.17 -11.22
CA PHE A 286 7.04 -12.90 -10.52
C PHE A 286 6.66 -11.75 -11.46
N THR A 287 7.12 -11.76 -12.70
CA THR A 287 6.68 -10.80 -13.73
C THR A 287 5.18 -10.94 -13.98
N VAL A 288 4.70 -12.17 -14.17
CA VAL A 288 3.27 -12.45 -14.40
C VAL A 288 2.44 -12.08 -13.16
N VAL A 289 2.91 -12.45 -11.96
CA VAL A 289 2.29 -12.06 -10.68
C VAL A 289 2.11 -10.54 -10.62
N SER A 290 3.16 -9.78 -10.86
CA SER A 290 3.14 -8.33 -10.72
C SER A 290 2.29 -7.63 -11.79
N ILE A 291 2.23 -8.16 -13.01
CA ILE A 291 1.30 -7.67 -14.05
C ILE A 291 -0.15 -7.81 -13.56
N GLY A 292 -0.50 -8.96 -12.96
CA GLY A 292 -1.83 -9.17 -12.39
C GLY A 292 -2.17 -8.16 -11.29
N VAL A 293 -1.25 -7.97 -10.36
CA VAL A 293 -1.38 -7.01 -9.24
C VAL A 293 -1.55 -5.57 -9.74
N GLY A 294 -0.74 -5.16 -10.73
CA GLY A 294 -0.75 -3.80 -11.25
C GLY A 294 -2.10 -3.33 -11.76
N GLY A 295 -2.90 -4.24 -12.31
CA GLY A 295 -4.24 -3.92 -12.81
C GLY A 295 -5.27 -3.61 -11.72
N VAL A 296 -5.07 -4.09 -10.49
CA VAL A 296 -6.01 -3.89 -9.38
C VAL A 296 -6.08 -2.41 -8.97
N PHE A 297 -4.95 -1.70 -8.96
CA PHE A 297 -4.85 -0.32 -8.47
C PHE A 297 -5.71 0.67 -9.24
N PRO A 298 -5.57 0.82 -10.58
CA PRO A 298 -6.39 1.75 -11.32
C PRO A 298 -7.87 1.36 -11.31
N VAL A 299 -8.17 0.06 -11.42
CA VAL A 299 -9.55 -0.41 -11.49
C VAL A 299 -10.29 -0.12 -10.18
N THR A 300 -9.75 -0.49 -9.02
CA THR A 300 -10.40 -0.25 -7.72
C THR A 300 -10.52 1.25 -7.43
N THR A 301 -9.46 2.03 -7.68
CA THR A 301 -9.47 3.48 -7.41
C THR A 301 -10.54 4.18 -8.23
N ILE A 302 -10.58 3.93 -9.55
CA ILE A 302 -11.54 4.59 -10.44
C ILE A 302 -12.96 4.11 -10.17
N SER A 303 -13.17 2.80 -9.91
CA SER A 303 -14.51 2.26 -9.58
C SER A 303 -15.07 2.88 -8.31
N ILE A 304 -14.26 2.98 -7.25
CA ILE A 304 -14.69 3.60 -5.99
C ILE A 304 -14.99 5.09 -6.20
N GLN A 305 -14.11 5.83 -6.89
CA GLN A 305 -14.34 7.23 -7.18
C GLN A 305 -15.58 7.47 -8.08
N ASN A 306 -15.92 6.51 -8.94
CA ASN A 306 -17.12 6.57 -9.78
C ASN A 306 -18.41 6.23 -9.01
N ALA A 307 -18.29 5.46 -7.91
CA ALA A 307 -19.40 5.00 -7.10
C ALA A 307 -19.84 5.98 -6.00
N VAL A 308 -19.04 7.02 -5.74
CA VAL A 308 -19.31 7.99 -4.67
C VAL A 308 -19.70 9.37 -5.23
N PRO A 309 -20.47 10.17 -4.48
CA PRO A 309 -20.75 11.57 -4.84
C PRO A 309 -19.45 12.41 -4.82
N ARG A 310 -19.44 13.52 -5.59
CA ARG A 310 -18.27 14.41 -5.67
C ARG A 310 -17.78 14.91 -4.31
N HIS A 311 -18.68 15.22 -3.38
CA HIS A 311 -18.32 15.72 -2.06
C HIS A 311 -17.64 14.66 -1.16
N ASP A 312 -17.76 13.36 -1.48
CA ASP A 312 -17.13 12.26 -0.74
C ASP A 312 -15.85 11.75 -1.42
N LEU A 313 -15.47 12.28 -2.60
CA LEU A 313 -14.29 11.81 -3.37
C LEU A 313 -13.01 11.84 -2.54
N GLY A 314 -12.79 12.91 -1.79
CA GLY A 314 -11.60 13.05 -0.93
C GLY A 314 -11.55 11.97 0.14
N THR A 315 -12.65 11.78 0.88
CA THR A 315 -12.76 10.78 1.95
C THR A 315 -12.65 9.36 1.40
N ALA A 316 -13.31 9.05 0.27
CA ALA A 316 -13.23 7.75 -0.37
C ALA A 316 -11.79 7.44 -0.85
N THR A 317 -11.11 8.43 -1.45
CA THR A 317 -9.72 8.28 -1.90
C THR A 317 -8.75 8.09 -0.72
N ALA A 318 -8.96 8.82 0.38
CA ALA A 318 -8.21 8.63 1.61
C ALA A 318 -8.43 7.24 2.21
N LEU A 319 -9.68 6.76 2.21
CA LEU A 319 -10.03 5.42 2.70
C LEU A 319 -9.37 4.31 1.86
N ILE A 320 -9.34 4.43 0.53
CA ILE A 320 -8.61 3.48 -0.33
C ILE A 320 -7.12 3.45 0.04
N THR A 321 -6.50 4.62 0.19
CA THR A 321 -5.08 4.73 0.54
C THR A 321 -4.81 4.13 1.91
N PHE A 322 -5.70 4.36 2.88
CA PHE A 322 -5.66 3.74 4.20
C PHE A 322 -5.73 2.22 4.12
N MET A 323 -6.72 1.66 3.39
CA MET A 323 -6.87 0.21 3.22
C MET A 323 -5.68 -0.43 2.53
N ARG A 324 -5.06 0.24 1.55
CA ARG A 324 -3.81 -0.20 0.93
C ARG A 324 -2.67 -0.31 1.94
N ASN A 325 -2.44 0.74 2.72
CA ASN A 325 -1.33 0.79 3.69
C ASN A 325 -1.54 -0.19 4.84
N LEU A 326 -2.78 -0.30 5.33
CA LEU A 326 -3.13 -1.28 6.36
C LEU A 326 -2.94 -2.70 5.85
N GLY A 327 -3.39 -2.98 4.62
CA GLY A 327 -3.20 -4.26 3.97
C GLY A 327 -1.72 -4.59 3.78
N ALA A 328 -0.91 -3.64 3.29
CA ALA A 328 0.54 -3.80 3.13
C ALA A 328 1.21 -4.19 4.46
N ALA A 329 0.94 -3.44 5.53
CA ALA A 329 1.50 -3.73 6.84
C ALA A 329 1.04 -5.09 7.41
N THR A 330 -0.24 -5.43 7.21
CA THR A 330 -0.80 -6.73 7.62
C THR A 330 -0.13 -7.87 6.86
N GLY A 331 0.06 -7.76 5.54
CA GLY A 331 0.71 -8.78 4.73
C GLY A 331 2.15 -9.02 5.13
N VAL A 332 2.91 -7.95 5.38
CA VAL A 332 4.30 -8.04 5.89
C VAL A 332 4.34 -8.76 7.24
N ALA A 333 3.44 -8.42 8.16
CA ALA A 333 3.37 -9.07 9.47
C ALA A 333 2.99 -10.56 9.36
N VAL A 334 2.00 -10.91 8.52
CA VAL A 334 1.61 -12.31 8.29
C VAL A 334 2.77 -13.12 7.70
N PHE A 335 3.47 -12.59 6.70
CA PHE A 335 4.64 -13.29 6.13
C PHE A 335 5.79 -13.38 7.13
N GLY A 336 5.98 -12.34 7.95
CA GLY A 336 6.96 -12.36 9.05
C GLY A 336 6.69 -13.47 10.05
N THR A 337 5.44 -13.65 10.47
CA THR A 337 5.08 -14.74 11.39
C THR A 337 5.28 -16.13 10.77
N LEU A 338 5.09 -16.29 9.46
CA LEU A 338 5.35 -17.55 8.76
C LEU A 338 6.84 -17.90 8.72
N ILE A 339 7.72 -16.90 8.60
CA ILE A 339 9.18 -17.12 8.63
C ILE A 339 9.64 -17.42 10.04
N ILE A 340 9.22 -16.66 11.05
CA ILE A 340 9.73 -16.74 12.41
C ILE A 340 9.01 -17.85 13.21
N GLY A 341 7.71 -18.06 12.95
CA GLY A 341 6.87 -19.04 13.65
C GLY A 341 7.24 -20.50 13.40
N GLY A 342 8.10 -20.80 12.44
CA GLY A 342 8.62 -22.15 12.15
C GLY A 342 9.69 -22.66 13.13
N GLY A 343 9.87 -22.03 14.29
CA GLY A 343 10.72 -22.60 15.36
C GLY A 343 12.05 -21.88 15.65
N LEU A 344 12.27 -20.68 15.09
CA LEU A 344 13.54 -19.94 15.25
C LEU A 344 13.49 -18.78 16.29
N GLY A 345 12.54 -18.83 17.24
CA GLY A 345 12.28 -17.73 18.19
C GLY A 345 13.36 -17.45 19.23
N GLU A 346 14.39 -18.27 19.41
CA GLU A 346 15.34 -18.07 20.53
C GLU A 346 16.83 -18.14 20.20
N THR A 347 17.27 -18.51 19.00
CA THR A 347 18.71 -18.72 18.73
C THR A 347 19.26 -18.12 17.44
N ALA A 348 18.55 -17.23 16.76
CA ALA A 348 19.03 -16.65 15.51
C ALA A 348 20.00 -15.48 15.70
N GLY A 349 21.19 -15.78 16.18
CA GLY A 349 22.40 -15.06 15.74
C GLY A 349 22.67 -15.48 14.29
N ALA A 350 23.26 -14.61 13.48
CA ALA A 350 23.49 -14.66 12.04
C ALA A 350 24.11 -15.93 11.39
N ALA A 351 24.02 -17.11 12.02
CA ALA A 351 24.70 -18.34 11.61
C ALA A 351 23.79 -19.56 11.38
N ALA A 352 22.47 -19.44 11.37
CA ALA A 352 21.58 -20.61 11.29
C ALA A 352 20.58 -20.55 10.12
N TYR A 353 21.05 -20.42 8.89
CA TYR A 353 20.28 -20.74 7.69
C TYR A 353 20.26 -22.27 7.49
N GLY A 354 19.28 -22.97 8.06
CA GLY A 354 19.13 -24.40 7.97
C GLY A 354 18.03 -24.82 6.96
N PRO A 355 17.85 -26.14 6.70
CA PRO A 355 16.88 -26.68 5.76
C PRO A 355 15.42 -26.28 6.04
N ASP A 356 15.11 -25.75 7.21
CA ASP A 356 13.78 -25.32 7.60
C ASP A 356 13.27 -24.07 6.85
N TYR A 357 14.17 -23.22 6.32
CA TYR A 357 13.77 -22.05 5.54
C TYR A 357 13.00 -22.38 4.26
N VAL A 358 13.31 -23.50 3.63
CA VAL A 358 12.59 -23.99 2.44
C VAL A 358 11.12 -24.22 2.75
N ALA A 359 10.85 -24.88 3.89
CA ALA A 359 9.47 -25.14 4.31
C ALA A 359 8.72 -23.83 4.62
N GLN A 360 9.38 -22.84 5.21
CA GLN A 360 8.78 -21.54 5.53
C GLN A 360 8.44 -20.74 4.27
N PHE A 361 9.34 -20.69 3.29
CA PHE A 361 9.06 -20.03 2.02
C PHE A 361 7.94 -20.70 1.22
N ARG A 362 7.78 -22.03 1.31
CA ARG A 362 6.60 -22.70 0.77
C ARG A 362 5.30 -22.07 1.30
N TRP A 363 5.20 -21.90 2.61
CA TRP A 363 4.01 -21.32 3.23
C TRP A 363 3.81 -19.84 2.88
N ILE A 364 4.88 -19.07 2.67
CA ILE A 364 4.80 -17.69 2.16
C ILE A 364 4.17 -17.68 0.76
N PHE A 365 4.65 -18.53 -0.15
CA PHE A 365 4.10 -18.60 -1.51
C PHE A 365 2.64 -19.10 -1.52
N MET A 366 2.31 -20.06 -0.66
CA MET A 366 0.93 -20.53 -0.50
C MET A 366 0.03 -19.41 0.07
N ALA A 367 0.46 -18.73 1.13
CA ALA A 367 -0.28 -17.60 1.70
C ALA A 367 -0.46 -16.46 0.68
N GLY A 368 0.57 -16.20 -0.14
CA GLY A 368 0.50 -15.26 -1.25
C GLY A 368 -0.53 -15.68 -2.29
N ALA A 369 -0.52 -16.94 -2.71
CA ALA A 369 -1.50 -17.50 -3.65
C ALA A 369 -2.92 -17.38 -3.11
N LEU A 370 -3.16 -17.81 -1.87
CA LEU A 370 -4.45 -17.71 -1.20
C LEU A 370 -4.91 -16.24 -1.06
N GLY A 371 -4.00 -15.34 -0.74
CA GLY A 371 -4.28 -13.90 -0.67
C GLY A 371 -4.71 -13.32 -2.02
N PHE A 372 -4.07 -13.72 -3.13
CA PHE A 372 -4.50 -13.29 -4.46
C PHE A 372 -5.85 -13.91 -4.86
N PHE A 373 -6.11 -15.18 -4.55
CA PHE A 373 -7.43 -15.79 -4.78
C PHE A 373 -8.51 -15.10 -3.95
N LEU A 374 -8.23 -14.77 -2.70
CA LEU A 374 -9.14 -14.01 -1.85
C LEU A 374 -9.41 -12.63 -2.43
N SER A 375 -8.36 -11.90 -2.84
CA SER A 375 -8.50 -10.59 -3.48
C SER A 375 -9.33 -10.67 -4.77
N ALA A 376 -9.10 -11.69 -5.62
CA ALA A 376 -9.88 -11.94 -6.83
C ALA A 376 -11.35 -12.23 -6.51
N SER A 377 -11.63 -13.04 -5.49
CA SER A 377 -13.00 -13.38 -5.06
C SER A 377 -13.74 -12.14 -4.52
N VAL A 378 -13.08 -11.33 -3.70
CA VAL A 378 -13.66 -10.07 -3.21
C VAL A 378 -13.89 -9.08 -4.35
N LEU A 379 -12.95 -8.99 -5.30
CA LEU A 379 -13.10 -8.15 -6.50
C LEU A 379 -14.24 -8.66 -7.41
N ALA A 380 -14.45 -9.96 -7.49
CA ALA A 380 -15.59 -10.57 -8.21
C ALA A 380 -16.92 -10.10 -7.64
N ALA A 381 -17.03 -9.98 -6.32
CA ALA A 381 -18.22 -9.50 -5.63
C ALA A 381 -18.46 -7.99 -5.81
N MET A 382 -17.48 -7.21 -6.31
CA MET A 382 -17.64 -5.78 -6.53
C MET A 382 -18.66 -5.51 -7.63
N GLU A 383 -19.63 -4.62 -7.36
CA GLU A 383 -20.60 -4.14 -8.36
C GLU A 383 -19.89 -3.30 -9.44
N GLU A 384 -20.13 -3.60 -10.71
CA GLU A 384 -19.63 -2.80 -11.83
C GLU A 384 -20.63 -1.71 -12.17
N ARG A 385 -20.17 -0.46 -12.10
CA ARG A 385 -20.95 0.70 -12.51
C ARG A 385 -20.36 1.30 -13.78
N PRO A 386 -21.19 1.61 -14.81
CA PRO A 386 -20.70 2.25 -16.02
C PRO A 386 -19.90 3.50 -15.71
N LEU A 387 -18.74 3.67 -16.36
CA LEU A 387 -17.92 4.84 -16.18
C LEU A 387 -18.60 6.06 -16.82
N ARG A 388 -18.79 7.12 -16.04
CA ARG A 388 -19.47 8.34 -16.50
C ARG A 388 -18.59 9.09 -17.51
N ALA A 389 -19.16 9.41 -18.66
CA ALA A 389 -18.55 10.30 -19.66
C ALA A 389 -18.72 11.78 -19.27
N ARG A 390 -17.95 12.67 -19.91
CA ARG A 390 -18.11 14.13 -19.78
C ARG A 390 -19.52 14.51 -20.25
N GLY A 391 -20.37 15.02 -19.36
CA GLY A 391 -21.72 15.52 -19.70
C GLY A 391 -22.91 14.67 -19.29
N SER A 392 -22.74 13.42 -18.83
CA SER A 392 -23.83 12.61 -18.30
C SER A 392 -24.03 12.86 -16.81
N GLY A 393 -24.69 13.96 -16.45
CA GLY A 393 -25.06 14.16 -15.05
C GLY A 393 -24.81 15.57 -14.50
N GLN A 394 -25.29 16.57 -15.21
CA GLN A 394 -25.78 17.81 -14.59
C GLN A 394 -27.30 17.74 -14.64
N ILE A 395 -27.93 17.21 -13.66
CA ILE A 395 -29.25 17.62 -13.16
C ILE A 395 -29.20 17.41 -11.66
#